data_6dd7d98b6dd396d707a9b0189aa2b5e7
#
_entry.id   6dd7d98b6dd396d707a9b0189aa2b5e7
#
_cell.length_a   1.000
_cell.length_b   1.000
_cell.length_c   1.000
_cell.angle_alpha   90.00
_cell.angle_beta   90.00
_cell.angle_gamma   90.00
#
_symmetry.space_group_name_H-M   'P 1'
#
loop_
_entity.id
_entity.type
_entity.pdbx_description
1 polymer ?
#
loop_
_entity_poly.entity_id
_entity_poly.type
_entity_poly.pdbx_seq_one_letter_code
_entity_poly.pdbx_strand_id
1 'polypeptide(L)'
;MGLLTDPSGLRGRPFQVLVKHHGVICTVLYLSSLIWFGMLASDQVNSGTYLSENALLPGLVMLNSDVTSDTKIYLQELETKMRKSGPAMPAEWLQSQFSSIGINSYIQNFTLNYPFSPGKKFSGVNVYGIVRGGGSGNEAMVLSVPFRSFESPHPTTGPGLALLLAITKYFRKQKYWAKDIIMLVTEYELLGMQAWLEAYHGTSCGTKAKDKNFPI
;
A
#
# COMPACT_ATOMS: atom_id res chain seq x y z
N MET A 1 42.04 7.44 -15.01
CA MET A 1 42.87 7.28 -16.21
C MET A 1 44.07 6.43 -15.81
N GLY A 2 44.19 5.21 -16.28
CA GLY A 2 45.39 4.42 -15.98
C GLY A 2 45.27 2.89 -16.06
N LEU A 3 44.11 2.32 -16.30
CA LEU A 3 43.95 0.87 -16.36
C LEU A 3 44.15 0.25 -17.74
N LEU A 4 44.37 1.05 -18.78
CA LEU A 4 44.54 0.60 -20.17
C LEU A 4 45.93 0.81 -20.76
N THR A 5 46.92 1.30 -19.98
CA THR A 5 48.22 1.69 -20.50
C THR A 5 49.43 0.94 -19.90
N ASP A 6 49.22 -0.12 -19.17
CA ASP A 6 50.34 -0.92 -18.64
C ASP A 6 50.52 -2.19 -19.49
N PRO A 7 51.41 -2.18 -20.50
CA PRO A 7 51.58 -3.32 -21.40
C PRO A 7 52.35 -4.49 -20.76
N SER A 8 52.84 -4.33 -19.53
CA SER A 8 53.66 -5.35 -18.86
C SER A 8 52.82 -6.43 -18.14
N GLY A 9 51.56 -6.12 -17.76
CA GLY A 9 50.67 -7.07 -17.09
C GLY A 9 49.91 -8.03 -18.03
N LEU A 10 49.85 -7.75 -19.32
CA LEU A 10 49.01 -8.46 -20.29
C LEU A 10 49.77 -9.53 -21.09
N ARG A 11 51.03 -9.88 -20.71
CA ARG A 11 51.87 -10.86 -21.40
C ARG A 11 51.72 -12.33 -20.96
N GLY A 12 50.67 -12.66 -20.23
CA GLY A 12 50.39 -14.06 -19.90
C GLY A 12 50.03 -14.90 -21.13
N ARG A 13 50.57 -16.13 -21.22
CA ARG A 13 50.21 -17.10 -22.27
C ARG A 13 48.71 -17.18 -22.62
N PRO A 14 47.77 -17.10 -21.66
CA PRO A 14 46.35 -17.16 -21.95
C PRO A 14 45.86 -15.93 -22.75
N PHE A 15 46.41 -14.74 -22.52
CA PHE A 15 46.02 -13.53 -23.24
C PHE A 15 46.47 -13.57 -24.71
N GLN A 16 47.66 -14.08 -24.99
CA GLN A 16 48.15 -14.22 -26.36
C GLN A 16 47.31 -15.20 -27.17
N VAL A 17 46.83 -16.29 -26.55
CA VAL A 17 45.91 -17.24 -27.17
C VAL A 17 44.56 -16.59 -27.44
N LEU A 18 44.08 -15.80 -26.50
CA LEU A 18 42.80 -15.07 -26.64
C LEU A 18 42.85 -14.07 -27.79
N VAL A 19 43.92 -13.29 -27.92
CA VAL A 19 44.12 -12.34 -29.03
C VAL A 19 44.32 -13.08 -30.35
N LYS A 20 45.03 -14.19 -30.39
CA LYS A 20 45.24 -14.97 -31.61
C LYS A 20 43.95 -15.57 -32.15
N HIS A 21 43.04 -16.02 -31.26
CA HIS A 21 41.80 -16.68 -31.65
C HIS A 21 40.56 -15.82 -31.41
N HIS A 22 40.71 -14.49 -31.30
CA HIS A 22 39.62 -13.59 -30.96
C HIS A 22 38.39 -13.74 -31.88
N GLY A 23 38.60 -13.94 -33.17
CA GLY A 23 37.47 -14.08 -34.12
C GLY A 23 36.64 -15.33 -33.83
N VAL A 24 37.28 -16.47 -33.55
CA VAL A 24 36.57 -17.70 -33.22
C VAL A 24 35.86 -17.56 -31.87
N ILE A 25 36.54 -16.99 -30.88
CA ILE A 25 35.96 -16.77 -29.55
C ILE A 25 34.75 -15.86 -29.63
N CYS A 26 34.82 -14.72 -30.35
CA CYS A 26 33.71 -13.82 -30.55
C CYS A 26 32.54 -14.49 -31.26
N THR A 27 32.80 -15.30 -32.29
CA THR A 27 31.74 -16.03 -33.00
C THR A 27 31.05 -17.04 -32.07
N VAL A 28 31.80 -17.78 -31.30
CA VAL A 28 31.23 -18.77 -30.33
C VAL A 28 30.45 -18.07 -29.27
N LEU A 29 30.94 -16.96 -28.70
CA LEU A 29 30.21 -16.17 -27.69
C LEU A 29 28.92 -15.57 -28.27
N TYR A 30 28.98 -15.08 -29.50
CA TYR A 30 27.79 -14.54 -30.17
C TYR A 30 26.72 -15.62 -30.37
N LEU A 31 27.10 -16.78 -30.91
CA LEU A 31 26.17 -17.88 -31.10
C LEU A 31 25.62 -18.41 -29.78
N SER A 32 26.49 -18.55 -28.76
CA SER A 32 26.04 -18.97 -27.43
C SER A 32 25.05 -17.97 -26.79
N SER A 33 25.27 -16.67 -27.00
CA SER A 33 24.35 -15.64 -26.50
C SER A 33 22.99 -15.68 -27.20
N LEU A 34 22.96 -15.96 -28.51
CA LEU A 34 21.71 -16.13 -29.24
C LEU A 34 20.93 -17.38 -28.77
N ILE A 35 21.64 -18.49 -28.55
CA ILE A 35 21.04 -19.71 -28.01
C ILE A 35 20.48 -19.43 -26.60
N TRP A 36 21.28 -18.79 -25.75
CA TRP A 36 20.84 -18.42 -24.40
C TRP A 36 19.63 -17.52 -24.40
N PHE A 37 19.61 -16.50 -25.28
CA PHE A 37 18.47 -15.62 -25.45
C PHE A 37 17.21 -16.37 -25.90
N GLY A 38 17.36 -17.33 -26.85
CA GLY A 38 16.27 -18.20 -27.26
C GLY A 38 15.77 -19.12 -26.13
N MET A 39 16.68 -19.61 -25.29
CA MET A 39 16.32 -20.44 -24.13
C MET A 39 15.57 -19.64 -23.06
N LEU A 40 15.82 -18.32 -22.90
CA LEU A 40 15.09 -17.46 -21.96
C LEU A 40 13.62 -17.32 -22.33
N ALA A 41 13.24 -17.58 -23.60
CA ALA A 41 11.83 -17.62 -24.01
C ALA A 41 11.12 -18.93 -23.59
N SER A 42 11.89 -19.92 -23.07
CA SER A 42 11.35 -21.20 -22.62
C SER A 42 10.90 -21.11 -21.15
N ASP A 43 9.67 -21.54 -20.86
CA ASP A 43 9.10 -21.57 -19.52
C ASP A 43 9.93 -22.38 -18.53
N GLN A 44 10.68 -23.38 -18.99
CA GLN A 44 11.52 -24.25 -18.16
C GLN A 44 12.73 -23.51 -17.58
N VAL A 45 13.32 -22.57 -18.33
CA VAL A 45 14.49 -21.81 -17.91
C VAL A 45 14.08 -20.57 -17.12
N ASN A 46 12.89 -20.06 -17.40
CA ASN A 46 12.40 -18.77 -16.83
C ASN A 46 11.38 -18.95 -15.70
N SER A 47 11.09 -20.19 -15.29
CA SER A 47 10.05 -20.51 -14.30
C SER A 47 10.23 -19.83 -12.94
N GLY A 48 11.41 -19.32 -12.62
CA GLY A 48 11.66 -18.61 -11.37
C GLY A 48 11.79 -17.09 -11.46
N THR A 49 11.82 -16.52 -12.67
CA THR A 49 12.15 -15.10 -12.88
C THR A 49 11.05 -14.32 -13.60
N TYR A 50 10.13 -14.99 -14.29
CA TYR A 50 9.04 -14.36 -15.02
C TYR A 50 7.75 -14.40 -14.19
N LEU A 51 7.28 -13.23 -13.80
CA LEU A 51 5.91 -13.05 -13.28
C LEU A 51 4.95 -13.09 -14.47
N SER A 52 4.47 -14.27 -14.82
CA SER A 52 3.37 -14.45 -15.75
C SER A 52 2.12 -13.74 -15.23
N GLU A 53 1.24 -13.27 -16.11
CA GLU A 53 -0.10 -12.79 -15.73
C GLU A 53 -0.85 -13.85 -14.89
N ASN A 54 -0.56 -15.12 -15.11
CA ASN A 54 -1.07 -16.23 -14.33
C ASN A 54 -0.47 -16.35 -12.90
N ALA A 55 0.59 -15.62 -12.57
CA ALA A 55 1.15 -15.58 -11.22
C ALA A 55 0.17 -15.00 -10.18
N LEU A 56 -0.85 -14.29 -10.64
CA LEU A 56 -1.95 -13.79 -9.80
C LEU A 56 -3.10 -14.80 -9.63
N LEU A 57 -2.99 -15.99 -10.20
CA LEU A 57 -3.99 -17.05 -9.98
C LEU A 57 -4.04 -17.42 -8.49
N PRO A 58 -5.27 -17.59 -7.94
CA PRO A 58 -5.45 -17.90 -6.52
C PRO A 58 -4.69 -19.13 -6.02
N GLY A 59 -4.40 -20.10 -6.90
CA GLY A 59 -3.64 -21.28 -6.56
C GLY A 59 -2.13 -21.08 -6.44
N LEU A 60 -1.59 -19.97 -6.98
CA LEU A 60 -0.17 -19.62 -6.92
C LEU A 60 0.12 -18.57 -5.84
N VAL A 61 -0.89 -17.80 -5.45
CA VAL A 61 -0.81 -16.85 -4.35
C VAL A 61 -1.12 -17.62 -3.07
N MET A 62 -0.18 -17.66 -2.13
CA MET A 62 -0.46 -18.19 -0.79
C MET A 62 -1.58 -17.34 -0.17
N LEU A 63 -2.78 -17.92 -0.12
CA LEU A 63 -3.90 -17.35 0.61
C LEU A 63 -3.49 -17.23 2.08
N ASN A 64 -3.35 -15.99 2.54
CA ASN A 64 -3.09 -15.74 3.94
C ASN A 64 -4.40 -15.98 4.70
N SER A 65 -4.62 -17.22 5.14
CA SER A 65 -5.83 -17.66 5.86
C SER A 65 -6.10 -16.79 7.09
N ASP A 66 -5.04 -16.23 7.68
CA ASP A 66 -5.14 -15.36 8.86
C ASP A 66 -5.93 -14.08 8.56
N VAL A 67 -5.67 -13.43 7.42
CA VAL A 67 -6.40 -12.20 7.03
C VAL A 67 -7.89 -12.50 6.83
N THR A 68 -8.22 -13.63 6.22
CA THR A 68 -9.61 -14.01 5.99
C THR A 68 -10.34 -14.31 7.29
N SER A 69 -9.69 -15.01 8.22
CA SER A 69 -10.29 -15.32 9.53
C SER A 69 -10.44 -14.07 10.40
N ASP A 70 -9.41 -13.22 10.43
CA ASP A 70 -9.44 -11.93 11.12
C ASP A 70 -10.55 -11.02 10.57
N THR A 71 -10.73 -10.98 9.23
CA THR A 71 -11.82 -10.20 8.61
C THR A 71 -13.19 -10.65 9.09
N LYS A 72 -13.44 -11.96 9.19
CA LYS A 72 -14.71 -12.49 9.70
C LYS A 72 -14.97 -12.09 11.15
N ILE A 73 -13.93 -12.15 11.99
CA ILE A 73 -14.02 -11.77 13.41
C ILE A 73 -14.36 -10.26 13.52
N TYR A 74 -13.62 -9.40 12.84
CA TYR A 74 -13.89 -7.96 12.86
C TYR A 74 -15.26 -7.60 12.31
N LEU A 75 -15.73 -8.33 11.29
CA LEU A 75 -17.07 -8.11 10.75
C LEU A 75 -18.16 -8.43 11.78
N GLN A 76 -18.06 -9.57 12.47
CA GLN A 76 -19.02 -9.96 13.53
C GLN A 76 -19.01 -8.97 14.70
N GLU A 77 -17.84 -8.51 15.11
CA GLU A 77 -17.72 -7.50 16.17
C GLU A 77 -18.34 -6.17 15.74
N LEU A 78 -18.06 -5.71 14.52
CA LEU A 78 -18.63 -4.51 13.96
C LEU A 78 -20.16 -4.58 13.89
N GLU A 79 -20.73 -5.65 13.37
CA GLU A 79 -22.17 -5.85 13.31
C GLU A 79 -22.81 -5.84 14.69
N THR A 80 -22.17 -6.48 15.67
CA THR A 80 -22.63 -6.48 17.06
C THR A 80 -22.62 -5.07 17.66
N LYS A 81 -21.57 -4.31 17.38
CA LYS A 81 -21.48 -2.90 17.81
C LYS A 81 -22.57 -2.05 17.17
N MET A 82 -22.74 -2.18 15.86
CA MET A 82 -23.74 -1.40 15.12
C MET A 82 -25.17 -1.68 15.58
N ARG A 83 -25.49 -2.92 15.90
CA ARG A 83 -26.79 -3.28 16.49
C ARG A 83 -27.06 -2.60 17.84
N LYS A 84 -25.99 -2.33 18.62
CA LYS A 84 -26.09 -1.70 19.95
C LYS A 84 -26.06 -0.19 19.90
N SER A 85 -25.23 0.39 19.02
CA SER A 85 -24.95 1.84 19.00
C SER A 85 -25.70 2.60 17.90
N GLY A 86 -26.47 1.90 17.06
CA GLY A 86 -27.19 2.52 15.94
C GLY A 86 -26.31 2.77 14.72
N PRO A 87 -26.79 3.56 13.74
CA PRO A 87 -26.15 3.73 12.43
C PRO A 87 -24.96 4.70 12.44
N ALA A 88 -24.62 5.30 13.58
CA ALA A 88 -23.48 6.23 13.68
C ALA A 88 -22.15 5.48 13.59
N MET A 89 -21.13 6.14 13.03
CA MET A 89 -19.79 5.58 12.95
C MET A 89 -19.23 5.29 14.34
N PRO A 90 -18.80 4.05 14.63
CA PRO A 90 -18.28 3.67 15.93
C PRO A 90 -16.81 4.09 16.10
N ALA A 91 -16.54 5.40 16.12
CA ALA A 91 -15.19 5.97 16.10
C ALA A 91 -14.31 5.49 17.26
N GLU A 92 -14.86 5.47 18.49
CA GLU A 92 -14.12 5.00 19.68
C GLU A 92 -13.78 3.50 19.59
N TRP A 93 -14.69 2.70 19.04
CA TRP A 93 -14.42 1.27 18.82
C TRP A 93 -13.30 1.09 17.79
N LEU A 94 -13.35 1.82 16.68
CA LEU A 94 -12.29 1.79 15.65
C LEU A 94 -10.94 2.20 16.24
N GLN A 95 -10.92 3.26 17.04
CA GLN A 95 -9.71 3.69 17.73
C GLN A 95 -9.18 2.61 18.66
N SER A 96 -10.06 1.94 19.40
CA SER A 96 -9.66 0.82 20.28
C SER A 96 -9.11 -0.37 19.49
N GLN A 97 -9.67 -0.68 18.31
CA GLN A 97 -9.16 -1.74 17.43
C GLN A 97 -7.77 -1.39 16.87
N PHE A 98 -7.55 -0.17 16.40
CA PHE A 98 -6.23 0.28 15.96
C PHE A 98 -5.20 0.24 17.09
N SER A 99 -5.60 0.65 18.30
CA SER A 99 -4.73 0.58 19.48
C SER A 99 -4.41 -0.86 19.87
N SER A 100 -5.36 -1.80 19.77
CA SER A 100 -5.14 -3.22 20.03
C SER A 100 -4.16 -3.86 19.03
N ILE A 101 -4.15 -3.39 17.78
CA ILE A 101 -3.19 -3.79 16.75
C ILE A 101 -1.80 -3.18 17.02
N GLY A 102 -1.70 -2.17 17.89
CA GLY A 102 -0.46 -1.51 18.26
C GLY A 102 -0.03 -0.41 17.28
N ILE A 103 -0.98 0.30 16.68
CA ILE A 103 -0.75 1.47 15.86
C ILE A 103 -1.35 2.73 16.49
N ASN A 104 -0.71 3.87 16.25
CA ASN A 104 -1.24 5.15 16.67
C ASN A 104 -2.46 5.50 15.82
N SER A 105 -3.54 5.86 16.47
CA SER A 105 -4.79 6.21 15.81
C SER A 105 -5.33 7.55 16.28
N TYR A 106 -6.01 8.23 15.38
CA TYR A 106 -6.48 9.59 15.57
C TYR A 106 -7.91 9.72 15.08
N ILE A 107 -8.66 10.60 15.73
CA ILE A 107 -10.05 10.94 15.37
C ILE A 107 -10.04 12.38 14.88
N GLN A 108 -10.61 12.59 13.71
CA GLN A 108 -10.81 13.91 13.11
C GLN A 108 -12.31 14.21 13.03
N ASN A 109 -12.76 15.21 13.78
CA ASN A 109 -14.10 15.74 13.60
C ASN A 109 -14.07 16.83 12.51
N PHE A 110 -14.98 16.78 11.55
CA PHE A 110 -15.03 17.76 10.48
C PHE A 110 -16.43 18.31 10.28
N THR A 111 -16.47 19.52 9.75
CA THR A 111 -17.71 20.16 9.29
C THR A 111 -17.42 20.85 7.96
N LEU A 112 -18.08 20.39 6.90
CA LEU A 112 -17.95 20.92 5.55
C LEU A 112 -19.23 21.63 5.11
N ASN A 113 -19.08 22.73 4.37
CA ASN A 113 -20.19 23.31 3.63
C ASN A 113 -20.35 22.57 2.30
N TYR A 114 -21.55 22.11 2.01
CA TYR A 114 -21.80 21.37 0.76
C TYR A 114 -21.78 22.33 -0.44
N PRO A 115 -20.89 22.11 -1.41
CA PRO A 115 -20.70 23.09 -2.50
C PRO A 115 -21.90 23.23 -3.43
N PHE A 116 -22.72 22.17 -3.57
CA PHE A 116 -23.88 22.16 -4.47
C PHE A 116 -25.19 22.59 -3.81
N SER A 117 -25.20 22.90 -2.51
CA SER A 117 -26.36 23.39 -1.80
C SER A 117 -25.96 24.44 -0.78
N PRO A 118 -26.02 25.74 -1.14
CA PRO A 118 -25.62 26.82 -0.24
C PRO A 118 -26.38 26.76 1.10
N GLY A 119 -25.63 26.81 2.20
CA GLY A 119 -26.16 26.76 3.56
C GLY A 119 -26.30 25.36 4.16
N LYS A 120 -26.16 24.29 3.42
CA LYS A 120 -26.16 22.93 3.97
C LYS A 120 -24.79 22.55 4.49
N LYS A 121 -24.70 22.24 5.79
CA LYS A 121 -23.48 21.81 6.46
C LYS A 121 -23.55 20.32 6.75
N PHE A 122 -22.45 19.63 6.51
CA PHE A 122 -22.25 18.24 6.88
C PHE A 122 -21.19 18.13 7.94
N SER A 123 -21.53 17.49 9.04
CA SER A 123 -20.60 17.17 10.11
C SER A 123 -20.42 15.66 10.16
N GLY A 124 -19.18 15.22 10.31
CA GLY A 124 -18.84 13.82 10.40
C GLY A 124 -17.54 13.61 11.12
N VAL A 125 -17.16 12.35 11.21
CA VAL A 125 -15.95 11.88 11.91
C VAL A 125 -15.13 11.02 10.98
N ASN A 126 -13.84 11.27 10.90
CA ASN A 126 -12.86 10.38 10.27
C ASN A 126 -12.00 9.73 11.35
N VAL A 127 -11.65 8.47 11.15
CA VAL A 127 -10.69 7.76 12.02
C VAL A 127 -9.56 7.27 11.16
N TYR A 128 -8.34 7.52 11.56
CA TYR A 128 -7.18 7.02 10.83
C TYR A 128 -6.11 6.48 11.76
N GLY A 129 -5.39 5.48 11.28
CA GLY A 129 -4.25 4.88 11.96
C GLY A 129 -3.03 4.89 11.05
N ILE A 130 -1.82 4.98 11.63
CA ILE A 130 -0.59 5.06 10.87
C ILE A 130 0.29 3.85 11.19
N VAL A 131 0.56 3.04 10.17
CA VAL A 131 1.59 2.00 10.21
C VAL A 131 2.90 2.62 9.74
N ARG A 132 3.82 2.83 10.68
CA ARG A 132 5.11 3.44 10.37
C ARG A 132 6.01 2.47 9.61
N GLY A 133 6.57 2.94 8.52
CA GLY A 133 7.61 2.25 7.76
C GLY A 133 8.99 2.43 8.41
N GLY A 134 9.94 1.61 8.03
CA GLY A 134 11.35 1.72 8.48
C GLY A 134 12.19 2.70 7.66
N GLY A 135 11.66 3.27 6.60
CA GLY A 135 12.36 4.18 5.71
C GLY A 135 12.31 5.64 6.18
N SER A 136 13.21 6.45 5.65
CA SER A 136 13.28 7.91 5.88
C SER A 136 12.46 8.70 4.84
N GLY A 137 11.57 8.07 4.10
CA GLY A 137 10.80 8.71 3.04
C GLY A 137 9.70 9.63 3.59
N ASN A 138 9.52 10.78 2.96
CA ASN A 138 8.46 11.73 3.29
C ASN A 138 7.12 11.38 2.60
N GLU A 139 7.00 10.20 2.04
CA GLU A 139 5.83 9.76 1.30
C GLU A 139 5.07 8.69 2.10
N ALA A 140 3.75 8.77 2.07
CA ALA A 140 2.87 7.79 2.67
C ALA A 140 1.87 7.26 1.65
N MET A 141 1.48 6.00 1.79
CA MET A 141 0.37 5.41 1.05
C MET A 141 -0.89 5.46 1.92
N VAL A 142 -2.00 5.93 1.35
CA VAL A 142 -3.28 5.99 2.05
C VAL A 142 -4.20 4.90 1.53
N LEU A 143 -4.66 4.02 2.42
CA LEU A 143 -5.73 3.07 2.17
C LEU A 143 -7.00 3.58 2.85
N SER A 144 -7.99 3.93 2.05
CA SER A 144 -9.24 4.53 2.54
C SER A 144 -10.43 3.62 2.31
N VAL A 145 -11.28 3.53 3.34
CA VAL A 145 -12.57 2.84 3.27
C VAL A 145 -13.65 3.78 3.81
N PRO A 146 -14.72 4.04 3.06
CA PRO A 146 -15.85 4.79 3.57
C PRO A 146 -16.68 3.91 4.52
N PHE A 147 -17.17 4.50 5.61
CA PHE A 147 -18.11 3.82 6.51
C PHE A 147 -19.52 3.81 5.95
N ARG A 148 -19.95 4.91 5.36
CA ARG A 148 -21.25 5.05 4.69
C ARG A 148 -21.16 5.98 3.49
N SER A 149 -22.06 5.78 2.54
CA SER A 149 -22.25 6.72 1.44
C SER A 149 -23.01 7.95 1.91
N PHE A 150 -22.83 9.05 1.19
CA PHE A 150 -23.56 10.28 1.41
C PHE A 150 -25.09 10.14 1.22
N GLU A 151 -25.50 9.29 0.28
CA GLU A 151 -26.90 9.10 -0.07
C GLU A 151 -27.61 8.06 0.81
N SER A 152 -26.85 7.18 1.47
CA SER A 152 -27.41 6.11 2.29
C SER A 152 -27.14 6.35 3.78
N PRO A 153 -28.19 6.44 4.62
CA PRO A 153 -28.03 6.51 6.06
C PRO A 153 -27.50 5.19 6.67
N HIS A 154 -27.56 4.10 5.91
CA HIS A 154 -27.12 2.79 6.38
C HIS A 154 -25.66 2.53 6.01
N PRO A 155 -24.86 1.95 6.93
CA PRO A 155 -23.51 1.55 6.63
C PRO A 155 -23.52 0.38 5.64
N THR A 156 -23.07 0.65 4.43
CA THR A 156 -23.04 -0.33 3.33
C THR A 156 -21.72 -1.05 3.21
N THR A 157 -20.69 -0.59 3.93
CA THR A 157 -19.30 -1.00 3.73
C THR A 157 -18.67 -1.75 4.91
N GLY A 158 -19.49 -2.37 5.76
CA GLY A 158 -19.01 -3.18 6.89
C GLY A 158 -17.91 -4.19 6.53
N PRO A 159 -18.07 -4.99 5.45
CA PRO A 159 -17.02 -5.92 5.02
C PRO A 159 -15.71 -5.24 4.62
N GLY A 160 -15.77 -4.07 3.96
CA GLY A 160 -14.60 -3.28 3.60
C GLY A 160 -13.85 -2.78 4.82
N LEU A 161 -14.57 -2.32 5.84
CA LEU A 161 -13.99 -1.87 7.10
C LEU A 161 -13.31 -3.01 7.87
N ALA A 162 -13.97 -4.16 7.95
CA ALA A 162 -13.41 -5.36 8.57
C ALA A 162 -12.14 -5.82 7.86
N LEU A 163 -12.15 -5.77 6.52
CA LEU A 163 -10.98 -6.09 5.70
C LEU A 163 -9.84 -5.10 5.95
N LEU A 164 -10.14 -3.79 6.04
CA LEU A 164 -9.13 -2.78 6.36
C LEU A 164 -8.43 -3.07 7.69
N LEU A 165 -9.18 -3.43 8.74
CA LEU A 165 -8.62 -3.80 10.05
C LEU A 165 -7.75 -5.06 9.97
N ALA A 166 -8.19 -6.08 9.24
CA ALA A 166 -7.42 -7.32 9.06
C ALA A 166 -6.11 -7.07 8.29
N ILE A 167 -6.17 -6.27 7.21
CA ILE A 167 -4.98 -5.85 6.45
C ILE A 167 -4.06 -5.00 7.33
N THR A 168 -4.60 -4.11 8.16
CA THR A 168 -3.81 -3.31 9.11
C THR A 168 -3.01 -4.20 10.06
N LYS A 169 -3.66 -5.22 10.63
CA LYS A 169 -3.02 -6.20 11.50
C LYS A 169 -1.92 -6.98 10.76
N TYR A 170 -2.16 -7.35 9.52
CA TYR A 170 -1.16 -8.00 8.68
C TYR A 170 0.03 -7.06 8.39
N PHE A 171 -0.21 -5.81 7.97
CA PHE A 171 0.84 -4.86 7.66
C PHE A 171 1.69 -4.50 8.89
N ARG A 172 1.08 -4.43 10.06
CA ARG A 172 1.81 -4.17 11.31
C ARG A 172 2.80 -5.26 11.67
N LYS A 173 2.56 -6.50 11.28
CA LYS A 173 3.48 -7.63 11.49
C LYS A 173 4.72 -7.54 10.59
N GLN A 174 4.62 -6.88 9.44
CA GLN A 174 5.71 -6.74 8.48
C GLN A 174 6.60 -5.54 8.86
N LYS A 175 7.92 -5.72 8.79
CA LYS A 175 8.90 -4.70 9.22
C LYS A 175 9.64 -4.03 8.06
N TYR A 176 9.36 -4.42 6.82
CA TYR A 176 10.12 -4.00 5.64
C TYR A 176 9.40 -2.95 4.77
N TRP A 177 8.38 -2.30 5.30
CA TRP A 177 7.74 -1.20 4.57
C TRP A 177 8.69 -0.01 4.46
N ALA A 178 8.96 0.42 3.23
CA ALA A 178 9.78 1.60 2.97
C ALA A 178 9.04 2.92 3.23
N LYS A 179 7.71 2.90 3.10
CA LYS A 179 6.83 4.07 3.26
C LYS A 179 5.84 3.83 4.39
N ASP A 180 5.39 4.93 4.99
CA ASP A 180 4.30 4.90 5.95
C ASP A 180 2.99 4.53 5.25
N ILE A 181 2.12 3.79 5.95
CA ILE A 181 0.82 3.41 5.43
C ILE A 181 -0.26 3.97 6.36
N ILE A 182 -1.10 4.83 5.81
CA ILE A 182 -2.20 5.46 6.54
C ILE A 182 -3.48 4.69 6.25
N MET A 183 -4.08 4.14 7.29
CA MET A 183 -5.37 3.46 7.24
C MET A 183 -6.45 4.45 7.60
N LEU A 184 -7.26 4.86 6.63
CA LEU A 184 -8.24 5.91 6.78
C LEU A 184 -9.67 5.36 6.66
N VAL A 185 -10.49 5.63 7.66
CA VAL A 185 -11.92 5.36 7.64
C VAL A 185 -12.65 6.70 7.62
N THR A 186 -13.38 6.96 6.54
CA THR A 186 -14.16 8.20 6.37
C THR A 186 -15.63 7.94 6.66
N GLU A 187 -16.29 8.85 7.37
CA GLU A 187 -17.72 8.69 7.66
C GLU A 187 -18.57 8.83 6.40
N TYR A 188 -18.32 9.86 5.63
CA TYR A 188 -18.95 10.09 4.33
C TYR A 188 -17.89 9.98 3.25
N GLU A 189 -18.10 9.12 2.33
CA GLU A 189 -17.26 8.77 1.20
C GLU A 189 -16.33 9.92 0.71
N LEU A 190 -16.81 10.75 -0.19
CA LEU A 190 -16.03 11.85 -0.76
C LEU A 190 -15.86 13.03 0.21
N LEU A 191 -16.88 13.34 1.01
CA LEU A 191 -16.83 14.48 1.93
C LEU A 191 -15.83 14.25 3.07
N GLY A 192 -15.82 13.04 3.63
CA GLY A 192 -14.83 12.67 4.64
C GLY A 192 -13.41 12.69 4.08
N MET A 193 -13.20 12.18 2.86
CA MET A 193 -11.90 12.22 2.21
C MET A 193 -11.45 13.66 1.94
N GLN A 194 -12.33 14.52 1.45
CA GLN A 194 -12.03 15.94 1.24
C GLN A 194 -11.61 16.61 2.54
N ALA A 195 -12.37 16.41 3.63
CA ALA A 195 -12.04 16.97 4.93
C ALA A 195 -10.67 16.50 5.45
N TRP A 196 -10.35 15.22 5.23
CA TRP A 196 -9.08 14.68 5.64
C TRP A 196 -7.92 15.27 4.83
N LEU A 197 -8.06 15.36 3.49
CA LEU A 197 -7.05 15.95 2.61
C LEU A 197 -6.83 17.45 2.88
N GLU A 198 -7.89 18.21 3.15
CA GLU A 198 -7.78 19.63 3.53
C GLU A 198 -6.94 19.79 4.82
N ALA A 199 -7.20 18.95 5.82
CA ALA A 199 -6.44 18.96 7.05
C ALA A 199 -4.97 18.53 6.84
N TYR A 200 -4.77 17.47 6.05
CA TYR A 200 -3.44 16.94 5.74
C TYR A 200 -2.56 17.97 5.03
N HIS A 201 -3.09 18.70 4.06
CA HIS A 201 -2.35 19.72 3.31
C HIS A 201 -2.36 21.10 3.99
N GLY A 202 -3.11 21.28 5.08
CA GLY A 202 -3.26 22.58 5.73
C GLY A 202 -3.95 23.64 4.86
N THR A 203 -4.63 23.20 3.80
CA THR A 203 -5.34 24.06 2.84
C THR A 203 -6.84 23.91 3.04
N SER A 204 -7.60 25.01 2.93
CA SER A 204 -9.05 24.98 3.04
C SER A 204 -9.67 25.39 1.71
N CYS A 205 -10.33 24.47 1.03
CA CYS A 205 -11.12 24.74 -0.17
C CYS A 205 -12.52 25.29 0.19
N GLY A 206 -12.59 26.35 0.98
CA GLY A 206 -13.83 27.05 1.26
C GLY A 206 -14.47 26.82 2.63
N THR A 207 -13.83 26.08 3.53
CA THR A 207 -14.30 25.90 4.90
C THR A 207 -13.17 26.03 5.91
N LYS A 208 -13.46 26.72 7.01
CA LYS A 208 -12.51 26.91 8.12
C LYS A 208 -12.40 25.65 8.98
N ALA A 209 -11.86 24.57 8.44
CA ALA A 209 -11.41 23.46 9.26
C ALA A 209 -10.00 23.82 9.79
N LYS A 210 -9.96 24.55 10.88
CA LYS A 210 -8.71 24.92 11.55
C LYS A 210 -8.38 23.87 12.60
N ASP A 211 -7.98 22.69 12.18
CA ASP A 211 -7.27 21.78 13.08
C ASP A 211 -5.77 22.10 13.02
N LYS A 212 -5.36 22.94 13.97
CA LYS A 212 -3.94 23.34 14.14
C LYS A 212 -3.02 22.20 14.59
N ASN A 213 -3.55 21.03 14.89
CA ASN A 213 -2.81 19.89 15.46
C ASN A 213 -3.14 18.60 14.70
N PHE A 214 -3.02 18.60 13.38
CA PHE A 214 -3.15 17.38 12.61
C PHE A 214 -1.85 16.58 12.77
N PRO A 215 -1.81 15.48 13.55
CA PRO A 215 -0.61 14.69 13.73
C PRO A 215 -0.37 13.83 12.50
N ILE A 216 0.75 14.06 11.84
CA ILE A 216 1.27 13.25 10.75
C ILE A 216 2.49 12.48 11.22
#